data_5ef9c1cbe6809bf85f2cd21b9852272d
#
_entry.id   5ef9c1cbe6809bf85f2cd21b9852272d
#
_cell.length_a   1.000
_cell.length_b   1.000
_cell.length_c   1.000
_cell.angle_alpha   90.00
_cell.angle_beta   90.00
_cell.angle_gamma   90.00
#
_symmetry.space_group_name_H-M   'P 1'
#
loop_
_entity.id
_entity.type
_entity.pdbx_description
1 polymer ?
#
loop_
_entity_poly.entity_id
_entity_poly.type
_entity_poly.pdbx_seq_one_letter_code
_entity_poly.pdbx_strand_id
1 'polypeptide(L)'
;EISECLVGSEMCIRDRFSLYTLDILFNVTFFVTLIYGWQIYSGSAAIRGNTKGFAFMFAVFAALMLGLYDIGYGYSGDRELYAYSFLQHVNSDKSWSEILSNKEWAFYLYQNLTSFLGEPQYWFILTAFIYVFNYYVVAKRIASESTLLLFLAIVGGFCFNSYGTNTIRAGLALSFVVVGLTYYENIWKSLVFFFIAYNIHHSTAIPIAAFLVAKYYSKPKFFYYFWFVCVVLSAVAGNLFTSLFSAWGDDFDSRTSYLTTTETHYNVGFRIDFILYSCMPIIIGYI
;
A
#
# COMPACT_ATOMS: atom_id res chain seq x y z
N GLU A 1 19.79 5.44 36.55
CA GLU A 1 18.87 4.27 36.50
C GLU A 1 17.39 4.66 36.58
N ILE A 2 17.00 5.65 37.38
CA ILE A 2 15.58 6.10 37.47
C ILE A 2 15.15 6.89 36.23
N SER A 3 16.05 7.63 35.59
CA SER A 3 15.75 8.37 34.33
C SER A 3 15.55 7.46 33.11
N GLU A 4 16.23 6.33 33.04
CA GLU A 4 16.09 5.37 31.95
C GLU A 4 14.75 4.59 32.02
N CYS A 5 14.26 4.30 33.22
CA CYS A 5 12.94 3.68 33.42
C CYS A 5 11.78 4.61 33.06
N LEU A 6 11.89 5.93 33.30
CA LEU A 6 10.85 6.91 32.96
C LEU A 6 10.78 7.12 31.43
N VAL A 7 11.91 7.23 30.76
CA VAL A 7 11.96 7.34 29.29
C VAL A 7 11.39 6.08 28.63
N GLY A 8 11.69 4.89 29.13
CA GLY A 8 11.12 3.64 28.63
C GLY A 8 9.60 3.53 28.82
N SER A 9 9.06 4.01 29.95
CA SER A 9 7.63 3.96 30.22
C SER A 9 6.81 4.97 29.40
N GLU A 10 7.32 6.17 29.19
CA GLU A 10 6.68 7.16 28.31
C GLU A 10 6.69 6.72 26.85
N MET A 11 7.77 6.11 26.38
CA MET A 11 7.86 5.54 25.04
C MET A 11 6.82 4.43 24.84
N CYS A 12 6.70 3.49 25.79
CA CYS A 12 5.69 2.42 25.75
C CYS A 12 4.24 2.95 25.75
N ILE A 13 3.96 4.02 26.47
CA ILE A 13 2.60 4.61 26.54
C ILE A 13 2.28 5.30 25.20
N ARG A 14 3.23 6.04 24.63
CA ARG A 14 3.08 6.75 23.37
C ARG A 14 2.83 5.79 22.21
N ASP A 15 3.61 4.71 22.13
CA ASP A 15 3.48 3.69 21.08
C ASP A 15 2.12 2.97 21.16
N ARG A 16 1.67 2.62 22.36
CA ARG A 16 0.34 2.01 22.55
C ARG A 16 -0.78 2.94 22.10
N PHE A 17 -0.66 4.23 22.40
CA PHE A 17 -1.70 5.19 21.99
C PHE A 17 -1.80 5.31 20.47
N SER A 18 -0.67 5.34 19.75
CA SER A 18 -0.67 5.42 18.29
C SER A 18 -1.22 4.16 17.61
N LEU A 19 -0.90 2.96 18.13
CA LEU A 19 -1.47 1.69 17.64
C LEU A 19 -2.99 1.65 17.84
N TYR A 20 -3.46 1.96 19.05
CA TYR A 20 -4.91 2.00 19.33
C TYR A 20 -5.66 3.00 18.45
N THR A 21 -5.05 4.13 18.12
CA THR A 21 -5.68 5.16 17.29
C THR A 21 -5.92 4.66 15.86
N LEU A 22 -4.97 3.93 15.28
CA LEU A 22 -5.14 3.35 13.95
C LEU A 22 -6.14 2.18 13.95
N ASP A 23 -6.13 1.34 14.99
CA ASP A 23 -7.10 0.27 15.15
C ASP A 23 -8.53 0.82 15.28
N ILE A 24 -8.69 1.92 16.03
CA ILE A 24 -9.98 2.63 16.14
C ILE A 24 -10.37 3.17 14.76
N LEU A 25 -9.47 3.84 14.05
CA LEU A 25 -9.75 4.37 12.71
C LEU A 25 -10.20 3.24 11.78
N PHE A 26 -9.48 2.12 11.75
CA PHE A 26 -9.82 0.97 10.94
C PHE A 26 -11.19 0.39 11.30
N ASN A 27 -11.42 0.07 12.57
CA ASN A 27 -12.67 -0.56 13.02
C ASN A 27 -13.88 0.37 12.81
N VAL A 28 -13.76 1.65 13.19
CA VAL A 28 -14.83 2.62 12.98
C VAL A 28 -15.14 2.78 11.49
N THR A 29 -14.12 2.90 10.65
CA THR A 29 -14.31 3.03 9.20
C THR A 29 -14.96 1.79 8.60
N PHE A 30 -14.57 0.60 9.05
CA PHE A 30 -15.15 -0.66 8.61
C PHE A 30 -16.66 -0.74 8.95
N PHE A 31 -17.02 -0.51 10.21
CA PHE A 31 -18.42 -0.55 10.64
C PHE A 31 -19.27 0.56 9.99
N VAL A 32 -18.74 1.77 9.87
CA VAL A 32 -19.44 2.88 9.18
C VAL A 32 -19.67 2.51 7.71
N THR A 33 -18.71 1.87 7.05
CA THR A 33 -18.84 1.41 5.66
C THR A 33 -19.97 0.37 5.53
N LEU A 34 -20.02 -0.60 6.45
CA LEU A 34 -21.09 -1.63 6.44
C LEU A 34 -22.47 -1.00 6.66
N ILE A 35 -22.62 -0.15 7.66
CA ILE A 35 -23.91 0.51 7.99
C ILE A 35 -24.34 1.41 6.83
N TYR A 36 -23.45 2.21 6.30
CA TYR A 36 -23.74 3.13 5.20
C TYR A 36 -24.07 2.37 3.90
N GLY A 37 -23.31 1.30 3.60
CA GLY A 37 -23.60 0.42 2.48
C GLY A 37 -24.97 -0.25 2.60
N TRP A 38 -25.33 -0.73 3.80
CA TRP A 38 -26.66 -1.30 4.07
C TRP A 38 -27.78 -0.29 3.88
N GLN A 39 -27.60 0.94 4.36
CA GLN A 39 -28.60 2.02 4.19
C GLN A 39 -28.84 2.35 2.72
N ILE A 40 -27.79 2.37 1.90
CA ILE A 40 -27.92 2.56 0.45
C ILE A 40 -28.65 1.37 -0.19
N TYR A 41 -28.26 0.15 0.16
CA TYR A 41 -28.87 -1.07 -0.37
C TYR A 41 -30.35 -1.19 -0.02
N SER A 42 -30.74 -0.88 1.21
CA SER A 42 -32.12 -0.93 1.68
C SER A 42 -33.02 0.19 1.14
N GLY A 43 -32.49 1.10 0.33
CA GLY A 43 -33.25 2.23 -0.22
C GLY A 43 -33.60 3.30 0.79
N SER A 44 -33.11 3.21 2.04
CA SER A 44 -33.26 4.23 3.09
C SER A 44 -32.49 5.50 2.76
N ALA A 45 -32.32 5.80 1.50
CA ALA A 45 -31.39 6.75 0.91
C ALA A 45 -31.76 8.23 1.13
N ALA A 46 -31.90 8.63 2.38
CA ALA A 46 -31.84 10.03 2.77
C ALA A 46 -30.39 10.64 2.56
N ILE A 47 -29.42 9.81 2.12
CA ILE A 47 -28.01 10.20 1.98
C ILE A 47 -27.66 10.54 0.52
N ARG A 48 -28.58 11.10 -0.24
CA ARG A 48 -28.34 11.66 -1.58
C ARG A 48 -27.78 13.09 -1.54
N GLY A 49 -26.91 13.39 -0.58
CA GLY A 49 -26.17 14.66 -0.50
C GLY A 49 -24.88 14.65 -1.30
N ASN A 50 -24.26 15.81 -1.45
CA ASN A 50 -22.91 15.92 -2.02
C ASN A 50 -21.87 15.27 -1.09
N THR A 51 -21.67 13.95 -1.26
CA THR A 51 -20.76 13.16 -0.43
C THR A 51 -19.28 13.43 -0.71
N LYS A 52 -18.96 14.18 -1.78
CA LYS A 52 -17.58 14.49 -2.20
C LYS A 52 -16.86 15.36 -1.18
N GLY A 53 -17.56 16.35 -0.59
CA GLY A 53 -17.00 17.22 0.45
C GLY A 53 -16.65 16.44 1.72
N PHE A 54 -17.54 15.55 2.16
CA PHE A 54 -17.27 14.69 3.32
C PHE A 54 -16.13 13.71 3.06
N ALA A 55 -16.08 13.13 1.86
CA ALA A 55 -14.98 12.25 1.47
C ALA A 55 -13.64 13.00 1.44
N PHE A 56 -13.61 14.26 1.00
CA PHE A 56 -12.42 15.09 1.03
C PHE A 56 -11.97 15.39 2.47
N MET A 57 -12.89 15.81 3.35
CA MET A 57 -12.56 16.06 4.76
C MET A 57 -12.03 14.78 5.44
N PHE A 58 -12.66 13.65 5.16
CA PHE A 58 -12.21 12.37 5.68
C PHE A 58 -10.85 11.96 5.10
N ALA A 59 -10.55 12.29 3.84
CA ALA A 59 -9.23 12.06 3.26
C ALA A 59 -8.14 12.89 3.96
N VAL A 60 -8.42 14.16 4.26
CA VAL A 60 -7.50 15.00 5.06
C VAL A 60 -7.28 14.38 6.44
N PHE A 61 -8.36 13.97 7.12
CA PHE A 61 -8.27 13.33 8.42
C PHE A 61 -7.45 12.04 8.38
N ALA A 62 -7.74 11.14 7.45
CA ALA A 62 -7.01 9.88 7.29
C ALA A 62 -5.51 10.12 6.97
N ALA A 63 -5.20 11.10 6.11
CA ALA A 63 -3.83 11.46 5.79
C ALA A 63 -3.06 11.98 7.02
N LEU A 64 -3.70 12.81 7.84
CA LEU A 64 -3.10 13.27 9.09
C LEU A 64 -2.89 12.12 10.08
N MET A 65 -3.86 11.22 10.23
CA MET A 65 -3.73 10.06 11.12
C MET A 65 -2.56 9.16 10.72
N LEU A 66 -2.42 8.83 9.43
CA LEU A 66 -1.31 8.03 8.93
C LEU A 66 0.03 8.79 8.99
N GLY A 67 0.02 10.08 8.64
CA GLY A 67 1.21 10.91 8.63
C GLY A 67 1.79 11.19 10.00
N LEU A 68 0.92 11.42 11.00
CA LEU A 68 1.29 11.67 12.40
C LEU A 68 1.56 10.41 13.21
N TYR A 69 1.35 9.22 12.60
CA TYR A 69 1.69 7.97 13.25
C TYR A 69 3.16 7.96 13.68
N ASP A 70 3.46 7.35 14.83
CA ASP A 70 4.81 7.36 15.40
C ASP A 70 5.82 6.66 14.50
N ILE A 71 7.04 7.19 14.46
CA ILE A 71 8.14 6.60 13.68
C ILE A 71 8.61 5.28 14.28
N GLY A 72 8.48 5.14 15.61
CA GLY A 72 8.84 3.90 16.30
C GLY A 72 10.35 3.66 16.36
N TYR A 73 11.15 4.71 16.65
CA TYR A 73 12.59 4.57 16.79
C TYR A 73 12.96 3.52 17.85
N GLY A 74 13.79 2.55 17.43
CA GLY A 74 14.19 1.41 18.26
C GLY A 74 13.31 0.17 18.15
N TYR A 75 12.22 0.23 17.41
CA TYR A 75 11.38 -0.92 17.06
C TYR A 75 11.59 -1.22 15.57
N SER A 76 12.43 -2.13 15.23
CA SER A 76 12.89 -2.54 13.89
C SER A 76 11.76 -2.65 12.81
N GLY A 77 11.11 -1.54 12.50
CA GLY A 77 10.06 -1.43 11.49
C GLY A 77 10.56 -0.70 10.22
N ASP A 78 9.89 -0.94 9.09
CA ASP A 78 10.23 -0.28 7.82
C ASP A 78 10.15 1.25 7.91
N ARG A 79 9.25 1.78 8.75
CA ARG A 79 9.07 3.22 8.93
C ARG A 79 10.33 3.90 9.47
N GLU A 80 10.99 3.29 10.46
CA GLU A 80 12.26 3.77 10.99
C GLU A 80 13.35 3.78 9.92
N LEU A 81 13.44 2.74 9.10
CA LEU A 81 14.40 2.67 7.99
C LEU A 81 14.16 3.79 6.97
N TYR A 82 12.90 4.12 6.68
CA TYR A 82 12.58 5.26 5.80
C TYR A 82 12.93 6.60 6.42
N ALA A 83 12.78 6.76 7.74
CA ALA A 83 13.19 7.96 8.44
C ALA A 83 14.71 8.17 8.34
N TYR A 84 15.50 7.12 8.59
CA TYR A 84 16.96 7.18 8.42
C TYR A 84 17.37 7.45 6.97
N SER A 85 16.72 6.79 6.00
CA SER A 85 16.97 7.05 4.58
C SER A 85 16.71 8.52 4.23
N PHE A 86 15.60 9.09 4.69
CA PHE A 86 15.27 10.49 4.47
C PHE A 86 16.30 11.43 5.10
N LEU A 87 16.70 11.18 6.36
CA LEU A 87 17.74 11.99 7.05
C LEU A 87 19.09 11.95 6.32
N GLN A 88 19.42 10.87 5.64
CA GLN A 88 20.61 10.83 4.79
C GLN A 88 20.52 11.84 3.64
N HIS A 89 19.34 12.05 3.05
CA HIS A 89 19.12 13.07 2.02
C HIS A 89 19.10 14.49 2.57
N VAL A 90 18.67 14.69 3.82
CA VAL A 90 18.72 15.99 4.50
C VAL A 90 20.16 16.40 4.81
N ASN A 91 20.98 15.43 5.27
CA ASN A 91 22.32 15.70 5.78
C ASN A 91 23.44 15.59 4.72
N SER A 92 23.15 15.15 3.51
CA SER A 92 24.13 14.97 2.46
C SER A 92 23.61 15.47 1.12
N ASP A 93 24.41 16.29 0.43
CA ASP A 93 24.17 16.69 -0.96
C ASP A 93 24.47 15.50 -1.89
N LYS A 94 23.49 14.60 -2.04
CA LYS A 94 23.64 13.50 -3.00
C LYS A 94 23.61 14.02 -4.42
N SER A 95 24.60 13.59 -5.21
CA SER A 95 24.66 13.91 -6.63
C SER A 95 23.46 13.32 -7.38
N TRP A 96 22.95 14.05 -8.37
CA TRP A 96 21.90 13.56 -9.28
C TRP A 96 22.24 12.22 -9.94
N SER A 97 23.52 12.02 -10.29
CA SER A 97 24.00 10.76 -10.86
C SER A 97 23.87 9.60 -9.88
N GLU A 98 24.15 9.82 -8.61
CA GLU A 98 24.00 8.82 -7.55
C GLU A 98 22.53 8.44 -7.34
N ILE A 99 21.64 9.44 -7.29
CA ILE A 99 20.21 9.20 -7.12
C ILE A 99 19.63 8.41 -8.30
N LEU A 100 19.95 8.82 -9.53
CA LEU A 100 19.43 8.20 -10.75
C LEU A 100 20.04 6.83 -11.06
N SER A 101 21.19 6.48 -10.45
CA SER A 101 21.79 5.14 -10.58
C SER A 101 21.08 4.08 -9.75
N ASN A 102 20.25 4.48 -8.79
CA ASN A 102 19.45 3.54 -8.00
C ASN A 102 18.34 2.90 -8.84
N LYS A 103 18.08 1.62 -8.63
CA LYS A 103 17.02 0.90 -9.34
C LYS A 103 15.63 1.52 -9.12
N GLU A 104 15.32 1.93 -7.90
CA GLU A 104 14.05 2.59 -7.53
C GLU A 104 14.26 4.11 -7.37
N TRP A 105 14.89 4.72 -8.38
CA TRP A 105 15.37 6.09 -8.37
C TRP A 105 14.28 7.14 -8.08
N ALA A 106 13.04 6.90 -8.48
CA ALA A 106 11.97 7.89 -8.27
C ALA A 106 11.62 8.05 -6.78
N PHE A 107 11.78 7.00 -5.97
CA PHE A 107 11.60 7.10 -4.53
C PHE A 107 12.71 7.94 -3.87
N TYR A 108 13.97 7.68 -4.22
CA TYR A 108 15.10 8.46 -3.71
C TYR A 108 15.10 9.90 -4.22
N LEU A 109 14.68 10.11 -5.47
CA LEU A 109 14.45 11.42 -6.02
C LEU A 109 13.38 12.19 -5.23
N TYR A 110 12.27 11.53 -4.90
CA TYR A 110 11.22 12.10 -4.06
C TYR A 110 11.75 12.50 -2.69
N GLN A 111 12.52 11.64 -2.01
CA GLN A 111 13.16 11.97 -0.73
C GLN A 111 14.11 13.17 -0.85
N ASN A 112 14.93 13.21 -1.90
CA ASN A 112 15.86 14.30 -2.14
C ASN A 112 15.14 15.63 -2.42
N LEU A 113 14.12 15.62 -3.28
CA LEU A 113 13.34 16.81 -3.60
C LEU A 113 12.58 17.38 -2.39
N THR A 114 12.29 16.54 -1.41
CA THR A 114 11.55 16.91 -0.20
C THR A 114 12.45 17.06 1.01
N SER A 115 13.77 16.95 0.86
CA SER A 115 14.78 17.07 1.95
C SER A 115 14.72 18.42 2.68
N PHE A 116 14.22 19.48 2.01
CA PHE A 116 13.99 20.81 2.61
C PHE A 116 13.02 20.78 3.81
N LEU A 117 12.22 19.73 3.97
CA LEU A 117 11.32 19.55 5.13
C LEU A 117 12.12 19.33 6.43
N GLY A 118 13.37 18.88 6.37
CA GLY A 118 14.29 18.71 7.48
C GLY A 118 13.95 17.52 8.40
N GLU A 119 12.71 17.40 8.83
CA GLU A 119 12.26 16.40 9.79
C GLU A 119 11.49 15.24 9.10
N PRO A 120 11.80 13.97 9.43
CA PRO A 120 11.13 12.81 8.87
C PRO A 120 9.61 12.84 9.07
N GLN A 121 9.12 13.38 10.19
CA GLN A 121 7.69 13.45 10.49
C GLN A 121 6.93 14.26 9.43
N TYR A 122 7.48 15.39 8.97
CA TYR A 122 6.85 16.20 7.91
C TYR A 122 6.86 15.47 6.57
N TRP A 123 7.93 14.73 6.29
CA TRP A 123 8.00 13.89 5.11
C TRP A 123 6.94 12.77 5.12
N PHE A 124 6.71 12.12 6.27
CA PHE A 124 5.65 11.13 6.42
C PHE A 124 4.27 11.74 6.24
N ILE A 125 4.02 12.93 6.78
CA ILE A 125 2.76 13.65 6.57
C ILE A 125 2.54 13.90 5.08
N LEU A 126 3.53 14.46 4.37
CA LEU A 126 3.43 14.71 2.93
C LEU A 126 3.18 13.41 2.14
N THR A 127 3.92 12.35 2.47
CA THR A 127 3.77 11.04 1.82
C THR A 127 2.38 10.44 2.06
N ALA A 128 1.86 10.54 3.29
CA ALA A 128 0.52 10.10 3.62
C ALA A 128 -0.55 10.90 2.86
N PHE A 129 -0.37 12.20 2.69
CA PHE A 129 -1.26 13.01 1.85
C PHE A 129 -1.26 12.51 0.40
N ILE A 130 -0.11 12.31 -0.23
CA ILE A 130 -0.04 11.78 -1.61
C ILE A 130 -0.73 10.42 -1.70
N TYR A 131 -0.43 9.51 -0.77
CA TYR A 131 -1.00 8.17 -0.72
C TYR A 131 -2.52 8.19 -0.61
N VAL A 132 -3.07 8.89 0.38
CA VAL A 132 -4.50 8.94 0.68
C VAL A 132 -5.26 9.68 -0.43
N PHE A 133 -4.72 10.79 -0.93
CA PHE A 133 -5.38 11.55 -1.99
C PHE A 133 -5.39 10.82 -3.32
N ASN A 134 -4.42 9.98 -3.62
CA ASN A 134 -4.50 9.07 -4.76
C ASN A 134 -5.74 8.18 -4.65
N TYR A 135 -6.00 7.57 -3.49
CA TYR A 135 -7.22 6.75 -3.29
C TYR A 135 -8.51 7.58 -3.29
N TYR A 136 -8.47 8.80 -2.76
CA TYR A 136 -9.61 9.71 -2.88
C TYR A 136 -9.93 10.03 -4.34
N VAL A 137 -8.93 10.31 -5.17
CA VAL A 137 -9.10 10.52 -6.62
C VAL A 137 -9.68 9.28 -7.29
N VAL A 138 -9.20 8.09 -6.94
CA VAL A 138 -9.74 6.82 -7.42
C VAL A 138 -11.23 6.69 -7.08
N ALA A 139 -11.60 6.89 -5.81
CA ALA A 139 -12.99 6.81 -5.38
C ALA A 139 -13.89 7.81 -6.10
N LYS A 140 -13.41 9.05 -6.27
CA LYS A 140 -14.13 10.11 -6.99
C LYS A 140 -14.33 9.79 -8.49
N ARG A 141 -13.36 9.13 -9.11
CA ARG A 141 -13.42 8.78 -10.53
C ARG A 141 -14.30 7.58 -10.81
N ILE A 142 -14.21 6.54 -9.97
CA ILE A 142 -14.96 5.28 -10.15
C ILE A 142 -16.42 5.43 -9.70
N ALA A 143 -16.65 6.08 -8.57
CA ALA A 143 -17.97 6.20 -7.94
C ALA A 143 -18.30 7.66 -7.61
N SER A 144 -18.50 8.51 -8.63
CA SER A 144 -18.68 9.96 -8.47
C SER A 144 -19.89 10.32 -7.59
N GLU A 145 -20.94 9.49 -7.58
CA GLU A 145 -22.14 9.70 -6.76
C GLU A 145 -22.02 9.09 -5.37
N SER A 146 -21.20 8.05 -5.21
CA SER A 146 -20.97 7.32 -3.96
C SER A 146 -19.51 7.41 -3.53
N THR A 147 -18.85 8.55 -3.79
CA THR A 147 -17.41 8.75 -3.52
C THR A 147 -17.06 8.43 -2.07
N LEU A 148 -17.87 8.88 -1.11
CA LEU A 148 -17.64 8.63 0.30
C LEU A 148 -17.67 7.14 0.63
N LEU A 149 -18.66 6.41 0.15
CA LEU A 149 -18.80 4.97 0.43
C LEU A 149 -17.59 4.18 -0.10
N LEU A 150 -17.20 4.42 -1.37
CA LEU A 150 -16.05 3.74 -1.95
C LEU A 150 -14.77 4.13 -1.22
N PHE A 151 -14.60 5.40 -0.86
CA PHE A 151 -13.42 5.85 -0.14
C PHE A 151 -13.34 5.25 1.29
N LEU A 152 -14.47 5.20 2.02
CA LEU A 152 -14.55 4.51 3.31
C LEU A 152 -14.21 3.02 3.18
N ALA A 153 -14.71 2.34 2.14
CA ALA A 153 -14.38 0.94 1.88
C ALA A 153 -12.88 0.73 1.61
N ILE A 154 -12.22 1.66 0.92
CA ILE A 154 -10.77 1.62 0.69
C ILE A 154 -10.01 1.81 2.01
N VAL A 155 -10.36 2.83 2.80
CA VAL A 155 -9.70 3.14 4.08
C VAL A 155 -9.94 2.02 5.11
N GLY A 156 -11.13 1.41 5.12
CA GLY A 156 -11.45 0.23 5.94
C GLY A 156 -10.86 -1.07 5.39
N GLY A 157 -10.17 -1.04 4.26
CA GLY A 157 -9.51 -2.21 3.69
C GLY A 157 -8.27 -2.62 4.51
N PHE A 158 -8.07 -3.93 4.65
CA PHE A 158 -7.01 -4.52 5.49
C PHE A 158 -5.60 -3.95 5.22
N CYS A 159 -5.27 -3.72 3.95
CA CYS A 159 -3.91 -3.28 3.58
C CYS A 159 -3.71 -1.77 3.68
N PHE A 160 -4.77 -0.95 3.76
CA PHE A 160 -4.66 0.51 3.66
C PHE A 160 -3.77 1.10 4.77
N ASN A 161 -4.00 0.71 6.02
CA ASN A 161 -3.22 1.20 7.15
C ASN A 161 -1.78 0.68 7.11
N SER A 162 -1.58 -0.61 6.83
CA SER A 162 -0.26 -1.23 6.75
C SER A 162 0.61 -0.57 5.67
N TYR A 163 0.06 -0.34 4.49
CA TYR A 163 0.77 0.37 3.41
C TYR A 163 0.97 1.85 3.68
N GLY A 164 0.12 2.48 4.48
CA GLY A 164 0.26 3.88 4.85
C GLY A 164 1.23 4.15 5.99
N THR A 165 1.52 3.14 6.83
CA THR A 165 2.34 3.31 8.04
C THR A 165 3.66 2.55 8.01
N ASN A 166 3.69 1.32 7.50
CA ASN A 166 4.86 0.46 7.53
C ASN A 166 5.51 0.30 6.14
N THR A 167 4.84 -0.36 5.21
CA THR A 167 5.37 -0.59 3.85
C THR A 167 5.13 0.60 2.92
N ILE A 168 5.55 1.78 3.36
CA ILE A 168 5.20 3.09 2.76
C ILE A 168 5.60 3.19 1.30
N ARG A 169 6.80 2.72 0.93
CA ARG A 169 7.29 2.76 -0.46
C ARG A 169 6.39 1.95 -1.40
N ALA A 170 6.07 0.72 -1.01
CA ALA A 170 5.16 -0.13 -1.78
C ALA A 170 3.74 0.45 -1.82
N GLY A 171 3.25 0.96 -0.69
CA GLY A 171 1.94 1.61 -0.59
C GLY A 171 1.82 2.83 -1.50
N LEU A 172 2.81 3.72 -1.46
CA LEU A 172 2.86 4.89 -2.33
C LEU A 172 2.86 4.48 -3.81
N ALA A 173 3.69 3.52 -4.20
CA ALA A 173 3.75 3.02 -5.56
C ALA A 173 2.42 2.39 -6.01
N LEU A 174 1.80 1.53 -5.18
CA LEU A 174 0.50 0.93 -5.47
C LEU A 174 -0.62 1.97 -5.60
N SER A 175 -0.58 3.05 -4.81
CA SER A 175 -1.57 4.13 -4.95
C SER A 175 -1.53 4.77 -6.34
N PHE A 176 -0.35 4.96 -6.92
CA PHE A 176 -0.19 5.40 -8.31
C PHE A 176 -0.67 4.36 -9.32
N VAL A 177 -0.42 3.06 -9.09
CA VAL A 177 -0.98 2.00 -9.94
C VAL A 177 -2.50 2.11 -9.99
N VAL A 178 -3.16 2.20 -8.82
CA VAL A 178 -4.63 2.25 -8.76
C VAL A 178 -5.18 3.51 -9.45
N VAL A 179 -4.51 4.66 -9.34
CA VAL A 179 -4.85 5.85 -10.13
C VAL A 179 -4.72 5.56 -11.63
N GLY A 180 -3.62 4.93 -12.05
CA GLY A 180 -3.41 4.53 -13.45
C GLY A 180 -4.52 3.63 -13.99
N LEU A 181 -5.01 2.67 -13.17
CA LEU A 181 -6.13 1.80 -13.53
C LEU A 181 -7.42 2.57 -13.85
N THR A 182 -7.66 3.71 -13.20
CA THR A 182 -8.85 4.54 -13.48
C THR A 182 -8.83 5.19 -14.86
N TYR A 183 -7.69 5.20 -15.54
CA TYR A 183 -7.52 5.70 -16.91
C TYR A 183 -7.52 4.58 -17.95
N TYR A 184 -8.16 3.46 -17.64
CA TYR A 184 -8.11 2.24 -18.45
C TYR A 184 -8.46 2.48 -19.95
N GLU A 185 -9.32 3.45 -20.26
CA GLU A 185 -9.66 3.80 -21.64
C GLU A 185 -8.52 4.55 -22.36
N ASN A 186 -7.70 5.30 -21.62
CA ASN A 186 -6.57 6.05 -22.15
C ASN A 186 -5.26 5.43 -21.64
N ILE A 187 -4.74 4.48 -22.42
CA ILE A 187 -3.54 3.72 -22.04
C ILE A 187 -2.32 4.62 -21.78
N TRP A 188 -2.18 5.73 -22.50
CA TRP A 188 -1.05 6.64 -22.32
C TRP A 188 -1.06 7.29 -20.93
N LYS A 189 -2.23 7.70 -20.45
CA LYS A 189 -2.37 8.21 -19.08
C LYS A 189 -2.08 7.11 -18.05
N SER A 190 -2.59 5.90 -18.26
CA SER A 190 -2.26 4.76 -17.40
C SER A 190 -0.75 4.52 -17.34
N LEU A 191 -0.08 4.50 -18.50
CA LEU A 191 1.36 4.25 -18.59
C LEU A 191 2.20 5.29 -17.85
N VAL A 192 1.80 6.58 -17.83
CA VAL A 192 2.49 7.61 -17.03
C VAL A 192 2.46 7.25 -15.54
N PHE A 193 1.29 6.90 -15.01
CA PHE A 193 1.17 6.51 -13.60
C PHE A 193 1.89 5.20 -13.31
N PHE A 194 1.86 4.23 -14.21
CA PHE A 194 2.59 2.97 -14.08
C PHE A 194 4.10 3.16 -14.11
N PHE A 195 4.59 4.07 -14.96
CA PHE A 195 6.00 4.42 -15.01
C PHE A 195 6.47 5.04 -13.68
N ILE A 196 5.69 5.97 -13.12
CA ILE A 196 5.98 6.56 -11.80
C ILE A 196 5.98 5.46 -10.74
N ALA A 197 4.94 4.64 -10.69
CA ALA A 197 4.80 3.56 -9.72
C ALA A 197 5.96 2.56 -9.78
N TYR A 198 6.34 2.11 -10.97
CA TYR A 198 7.42 1.15 -11.18
C TYR A 198 8.76 1.68 -10.69
N ASN A 199 9.05 2.97 -10.95
CA ASN A 199 10.31 3.58 -10.51
C ASN A 199 10.32 3.97 -9.02
N ILE A 200 9.15 4.02 -8.36
CA ILE A 200 9.07 4.10 -6.89
C ILE A 200 9.31 2.73 -6.27
N HIS A 201 8.71 1.65 -6.83
CA HIS A 201 8.86 0.30 -6.31
C HIS A 201 8.60 -0.76 -7.38
N HIS A 202 9.63 -1.55 -7.69
CA HIS A 202 9.63 -2.51 -8.78
C HIS A 202 8.60 -3.63 -8.65
N SER A 203 8.16 -3.98 -7.43
CA SER A 203 7.11 -5.02 -7.25
C SER A 203 5.79 -4.65 -7.93
N THR A 204 5.57 -3.38 -8.27
CA THR A 204 4.41 -2.93 -9.04
C THR A 204 4.39 -3.43 -10.48
N ALA A 205 5.50 -3.99 -10.97
CA ALA A 205 5.54 -4.66 -12.29
C ALA A 205 4.46 -5.76 -12.39
N ILE A 206 4.22 -6.50 -11.29
CA ILE A 206 3.24 -7.59 -11.27
C ILE A 206 1.81 -7.10 -11.53
N PRO A 207 1.24 -6.18 -10.74
CA PRO A 207 -0.10 -5.67 -11.02
C PRO A 207 -0.20 -4.89 -12.34
N ILE A 208 0.86 -4.22 -12.78
CA ILE A 208 0.89 -3.54 -14.08
C ILE A 208 0.82 -4.56 -15.22
N ALA A 209 1.63 -5.62 -15.17
CA ALA A 209 1.59 -6.70 -16.14
C ALA A 209 0.22 -7.40 -16.16
N ALA A 210 -0.33 -7.69 -14.99
CA ALA A 210 -1.66 -8.27 -14.86
C ALA A 210 -2.75 -7.39 -15.52
N PHE A 211 -2.70 -6.09 -15.32
CA PHE A 211 -3.60 -5.15 -15.98
C PHE A 211 -3.44 -5.16 -17.50
N LEU A 212 -2.22 -5.11 -18.01
CA LEU A 212 -1.96 -5.13 -19.46
C LEU A 212 -2.49 -6.41 -20.08
N VAL A 213 -2.23 -7.57 -19.45
CA VAL A 213 -2.78 -8.85 -19.91
C VAL A 213 -4.30 -8.83 -19.88
N ALA A 214 -4.92 -8.39 -18.78
CA ALA A 214 -6.38 -8.33 -18.66
C ALA A 214 -7.02 -7.36 -19.65
N LYS A 215 -6.36 -6.25 -19.98
CA LYS A 215 -6.83 -5.27 -20.96
C LYS A 215 -6.87 -5.80 -22.39
N TYR A 216 -5.84 -6.54 -22.80
CA TYR A 216 -5.69 -7.01 -24.18
C TYR A 216 -6.20 -8.43 -24.40
N TYR A 217 -6.40 -9.19 -23.33
CA TYR A 217 -6.89 -10.56 -23.37
C TYR A 217 -8.19 -10.73 -22.62
N SER A 218 -9.31 -10.70 -23.35
CA SER A 218 -10.67 -10.62 -22.81
C SER A 218 -11.36 -11.97 -22.60
N LYS A 219 -10.61 -13.06 -22.37
CA LYS A 219 -11.22 -14.39 -22.15
C LYS A 219 -11.22 -14.74 -20.65
N PRO A 220 -12.33 -14.50 -19.89
CA PRO A 220 -12.36 -14.71 -18.44
C PRO A 220 -12.02 -16.14 -18.03
N LYS A 221 -12.47 -17.14 -18.79
CA LYS A 221 -12.20 -18.57 -18.53
C LYS A 221 -10.70 -18.88 -18.47
N PHE A 222 -9.86 -18.18 -19.26
CA PHE A 222 -8.42 -18.35 -19.20
C PHE A 222 -7.87 -17.99 -17.84
N PHE A 223 -8.31 -16.88 -17.24
CA PHE A 223 -7.82 -16.42 -15.93
C PHE A 223 -8.20 -17.37 -14.81
N TYR A 224 -9.38 -18.01 -14.88
CA TYR A 224 -9.78 -19.05 -13.91
C TYR A 224 -8.88 -20.29 -14.01
N TYR A 225 -8.61 -20.79 -15.21
CA TYR A 225 -7.71 -21.92 -15.40
C TYR A 225 -6.27 -21.55 -15.02
N PHE A 226 -5.83 -20.36 -15.40
CA PHE A 226 -4.50 -19.86 -15.03
C PHE A 226 -4.33 -19.77 -13.51
N TRP A 227 -5.32 -19.19 -12.80
CA TRP A 227 -5.31 -19.15 -11.34
C TRP A 227 -5.24 -20.54 -10.73
N PHE A 228 -6.07 -21.47 -11.19
CA PHE A 228 -6.07 -22.85 -10.72
C PHE A 228 -4.71 -23.54 -10.93
N VAL A 229 -4.12 -23.39 -12.11
CA VAL A 229 -2.78 -23.92 -12.41
C VAL A 229 -1.74 -23.30 -11.47
N CYS A 230 -1.78 -21.99 -11.22
CA CYS A 230 -0.87 -21.32 -10.28
C CYS A 230 -1.02 -21.86 -8.85
N VAL A 231 -2.25 -22.13 -8.37
CA VAL A 231 -2.49 -22.75 -7.06
C VAL A 231 -1.88 -24.14 -6.98
N VAL A 232 -2.12 -24.98 -7.98
CA VAL A 232 -1.56 -26.35 -8.03
C VAL A 232 -0.03 -26.30 -8.07
N LEU A 233 0.55 -25.46 -8.93
CA LEU A 233 1.99 -25.26 -9.00
C LEU A 233 2.59 -24.77 -7.69
N SER A 234 1.93 -23.83 -7.01
CA SER A 234 2.38 -23.35 -5.70
C SER A 234 2.37 -24.44 -4.63
N ALA A 235 1.39 -25.36 -4.68
CA ALA A 235 1.31 -26.48 -3.74
C ALA A 235 2.36 -27.56 -3.99
N VAL A 236 2.68 -27.85 -5.27
CA VAL A 236 3.54 -28.99 -5.66
C VAL A 236 4.98 -28.58 -5.89
N ALA A 237 5.20 -27.37 -6.37
CA ALA A 237 6.48 -26.92 -6.92
C ALA A 237 7.03 -25.65 -6.22
N GLY A 238 6.79 -25.47 -4.92
CA GLY A 238 7.26 -24.31 -4.16
C GLY A 238 8.77 -24.03 -4.35
N ASN A 239 9.59 -25.07 -4.37
CA ASN A 239 11.04 -24.95 -4.58
C ASN A 239 11.42 -24.50 -6.00
N LEU A 240 10.59 -24.79 -7.02
CA LEU A 240 10.81 -24.31 -8.39
C LEU A 240 10.60 -22.80 -8.49
N PHE A 241 9.62 -22.26 -7.78
CA PHE A 241 9.43 -20.81 -7.73
C PHE A 241 10.61 -20.13 -7.07
N THR A 242 11.12 -20.66 -5.96
CA THR A 242 12.31 -20.12 -5.29
C THR A 242 13.51 -20.11 -6.24
N SER A 243 13.74 -21.20 -6.99
CA SER A 243 14.87 -21.29 -7.94
C SER A 243 14.69 -20.39 -9.17
N LEU A 244 13.47 -20.24 -9.68
CA LEU A 244 13.19 -19.34 -10.81
C LEU A 244 13.36 -17.87 -10.41
N PHE A 245 12.92 -17.51 -9.22
CA PHE A 245 13.07 -16.15 -8.72
C PHE A 245 14.50 -15.83 -8.31
N SER A 246 15.27 -16.78 -7.77
CA SER A 246 16.70 -16.59 -7.50
C SER A 246 17.54 -16.46 -8.77
N ALA A 247 17.11 -17.05 -9.88
CA ALA A 247 17.79 -16.93 -11.17
C ALA A 247 17.56 -15.55 -11.86
N TRP A 248 16.61 -14.75 -11.39
CA TRP A 248 16.23 -13.46 -12.03
C TRP A 248 17.02 -12.24 -11.53
N GLY A 249 18.02 -12.41 -10.69
CA GLY A 249 18.98 -11.37 -10.42
C GLY A 249 19.39 -11.17 -8.95
N ASP A 250 20.52 -10.52 -8.76
CA ASP A 250 21.19 -10.25 -7.48
C ASP A 250 20.35 -9.48 -6.44
N ASP A 251 19.27 -8.80 -6.87
CA ASP A 251 18.33 -8.12 -5.97
C ASP A 251 17.39 -9.08 -5.22
N PHE A 252 17.29 -10.32 -5.69
CA PHE A 252 16.49 -11.34 -5.04
C PHE A 252 17.21 -12.02 -3.88
N ASP A 253 18.54 -11.92 -3.80
CA ASP A 253 19.33 -12.65 -2.80
C ASP A 253 18.97 -12.24 -1.35
N SER A 254 18.74 -10.97 -1.08
CA SER A 254 18.27 -10.53 0.25
C SER A 254 16.83 -10.95 0.54
N ARG A 255 16.00 -11.14 -0.51
CA ARG A 255 14.59 -11.55 -0.39
C ARG A 255 14.40 -13.06 -0.47
N THR A 256 15.29 -13.79 -1.12
CA THR A 256 15.30 -15.27 -1.10
C THR A 256 15.65 -15.81 0.28
N SER A 257 16.38 -15.05 1.11
CA SER A 257 16.59 -15.40 2.51
C SER A 257 15.26 -15.53 3.28
N TYR A 258 14.25 -14.68 2.98
CA TYR A 258 12.90 -14.80 3.58
C TYR A 258 12.14 -16.07 3.13
N LEU A 259 12.49 -16.64 1.98
CA LEU A 259 11.86 -17.87 1.47
C LEU A 259 12.56 -19.14 1.98
N THR A 260 13.80 -19.02 2.45
CA THR A 260 14.66 -20.16 2.81
C THR A 260 14.98 -20.24 4.31
N THR A 261 14.89 -19.14 5.08
CA THR A 261 15.18 -19.11 6.51
C THR A 261 14.00 -19.65 7.32
N THR A 262 14.24 -20.76 8.03
CA THR A 262 13.30 -21.38 8.98
C THR A 262 13.19 -20.62 10.31
N GLU A 263 13.99 -19.58 10.52
CA GLU A 263 14.06 -18.80 11.77
C GLU A 263 13.17 -17.54 11.79
N THR A 264 12.39 -17.30 10.74
CA THR A 264 11.47 -16.16 10.70
C THR A 264 10.15 -16.50 11.37
N HIS A 265 9.57 -15.56 12.12
CA HIS A 265 8.22 -15.64 12.68
C HIS A 265 7.11 -15.74 11.60
N TYR A 266 7.48 -15.83 10.33
CA TYR A 266 6.57 -15.95 9.18
C TYR A 266 6.50 -17.40 8.72
N ASN A 267 5.29 -17.94 8.58
CA ASN A 267 5.07 -19.24 7.95
C ASN A 267 5.46 -19.14 6.47
N VAL A 268 6.58 -19.75 6.12
CA VAL A 268 7.07 -19.85 4.74
C VAL A 268 6.42 -21.05 4.05
N GLY A 269 6.06 -20.92 2.78
CA GLY A 269 5.55 -21.99 1.95
C GLY A 269 4.08 -21.80 1.50
N PHE A 270 3.42 -22.90 1.17
CA PHE A 270 2.04 -22.90 0.70
C PHE A 270 1.06 -22.44 1.79
N ARG A 271 0.34 -21.34 1.55
CA ARG A 271 -0.54 -20.73 2.54
C ARG A 271 -1.98 -20.68 2.06
N ILE A 272 -2.88 -21.33 2.78
CA ILE A 272 -4.31 -21.43 2.47
C ILE A 272 -5.00 -20.07 2.57
N ASP A 273 -4.58 -19.20 3.50
CA ASP A 273 -5.13 -17.84 3.64
C ASP A 273 -4.90 -17.00 2.37
N PHE A 274 -3.74 -17.09 1.72
CA PHE A 274 -3.51 -16.41 0.45
C PHE A 274 -4.36 -16.97 -0.70
N ILE A 275 -4.68 -18.26 -0.68
CA ILE A 275 -5.60 -18.85 -1.66
C ILE A 275 -6.99 -18.25 -1.46
N LEU A 276 -7.47 -18.17 -0.22
CA LEU A 276 -8.77 -17.57 0.09
C LEU A 276 -8.82 -16.10 -0.36
N TYR A 277 -7.78 -15.30 -0.08
CA TYR A 277 -7.72 -13.92 -0.57
C TYR A 277 -7.72 -13.83 -2.10
N SER A 278 -6.96 -14.67 -2.79
CA SER A 278 -6.86 -14.64 -4.25
C SER A 278 -8.10 -15.16 -4.96
N CYS A 279 -8.92 -16.02 -4.33
CA CYS A 279 -10.16 -16.49 -4.93
C CYS A 279 -11.34 -15.51 -4.77
N MET A 280 -11.29 -14.58 -3.80
CA MET A 280 -12.38 -13.63 -3.55
C MET A 280 -12.79 -12.81 -4.79
N PRO A 281 -11.85 -12.19 -5.55
CA PRO A 281 -12.22 -11.49 -6.77
C PRO A 281 -12.90 -12.38 -7.83
N ILE A 282 -12.52 -13.66 -7.87
CA ILE A 282 -13.12 -14.65 -8.79
C ILE A 282 -14.56 -14.91 -8.39
N ILE A 283 -14.82 -15.15 -7.10
CA ILE A 283 -16.16 -15.40 -6.55
C ILE A 283 -17.05 -14.19 -6.77
N ILE A 284 -16.58 -12.99 -6.42
CA ILE A 284 -17.33 -11.74 -6.56
C ILE A 284 -17.61 -11.43 -8.04
N GLY A 285 -16.69 -11.72 -8.94
CA GLY A 285 -16.88 -11.50 -10.36
C GLY A 285 -17.81 -12.53 -11.06
N TYR A 286 -18.16 -13.64 -10.38
CA TYR A 286 -19.07 -14.66 -10.89
C TYR A 286 -20.51 -14.43 -10.45
N ILE A 287 -20.74 -13.72 -9.36
CA ILE A 287 -22.07 -13.32 -8.85
C ILE A 287 -22.57 -12.09 -9.61
#